data_1675c4ea1293d349c994b3dc5c50d037
#
_entry.id   1675c4ea1293d349c994b3dc5c50d037
#
_cell.length_a   1.000
_cell.length_b   1.000
_cell.length_c   1.000
_cell.angle_alpha   90.00
_cell.angle_beta   90.00
_cell.angle_gamma   90.00
#
_symmetry.space_group_name_H-M   'P 1'
#
loop_
_entity.id
_entity.type
_entity.pdbx_description
1 polymer ?
#
loop_
_entity_poly.entity_id
_entity_poly.type
_entity_poly.pdbx_seq_one_letter_code
_entity_poly.pdbx_strand_id
1 'polypeptide(L)'
;MAEDGNDQTIDLASFVPESFKGEDGSYDTTKFRAQFDELLSFKLQADERVAALPKEASAYAWALPEGHVFPEGFDVEAMKTKDEQGNEVAFDAAKMLDQTDPDVAEIQGILLKAGVDPALMGQLASVWVNRDLRGVMDAQKTVANEMAALGNEAQAKSRIDTVNRALSARMPKAQSDAVLNSLTSADAVRGIEALLKSTTATTATAPQKVDTSNMNPEEKILLGLQQRELRRA
;
A
#
# COMPACT_ATOMS: atom_id res chain seq x y z
N MET A 1 4.76 -64.58 54.99
CA MET A 1 4.94 -63.69 53.85
C MET A 1 4.88 -62.28 54.38
N ALA A 2 6.02 -61.64 54.53
CA ALA A 2 6.12 -60.25 54.95
C ALA A 2 5.99 -59.39 53.72
N GLU A 3 5.00 -58.53 53.72
CA GLU A 3 4.91 -57.42 52.71
C GLU A 3 5.93 -56.38 53.12
N ASP A 4 7.05 -56.34 52.39
CA ASP A 4 7.98 -55.19 52.41
C ASP A 4 7.26 -53.98 51.84
N GLY A 5 6.59 -53.24 52.70
CA GLY A 5 6.11 -51.91 52.42
C GLY A 5 7.32 -50.98 52.19
N ASN A 6 7.67 -50.78 50.96
CA ASN A 6 8.65 -49.79 50.58
C ASN A 6 8.07 -48.38 50.83
N ASP A 7 8.09 -47.98 52.07
CA ASP A 7 7.75 -46.61 52.48
C ASP A 7 8.89 -45.68 52.08
N GLN A 8 8.95 -45.38 50.76
CA GLN A 8 9.82 -44.29 50.27
C GLN A 8 9.25 -43.00 50.81
N THR A 9 9.67 -42.61 51.99
CA THR A 9 9.50 -41.27 52.48
C THR A 9 10.24 -40.34 51.51
N ILE A 10 9.47 -39.73 50.63
CA ILE A 10 9.99 -38.68 49.73
C ILE A 10 10.48 -37.57 50.65
N ASP A 11 11.80 -37.37 50.68
CA ASP A 11 12.41 -36.22 51.38
C ASP A 11 12.02 -34.94 50.60
N LEU A 12 10.88 -34.38 50.98
CA LEU A 12 10.41 -33.11 50.40
C LEU A 12 11.42 -31.97 50.56
N ALA A 13 12.32 -32.07 51.55
CA ALA A 13 13.36 -31.07 51.76
C ALA A 13 14.37 -31.00 50.61
N SER A 14 14.56 -32.11 49.86
CA SER A 14 15.45 -32.15 48.69
C SER A 14 14.89 -31.40 47.47
N PHE A 15 13.59 -31.13 47.43
CA PHE A 15 12.92 -30.43 46.34
C PHE A 15 12.70 -28.94 46.60
N VAL A 16 12.96 -28.47 47.84
CA VAL A 16 12.78 -27.05 48.18
C VAL A 16 14.05 -26.28 47.85
N PRO A 17 13.99 -25.26 46.97
CA PRO A 17 15.15 -24.46 46.63
C PRO A 17 15.77 -23.79 47.83
N GLU A 18 17.08 -23.61 47.79
CA GLU A 18 17.84 -22.99 48.90
C GLU A 18 17.40 -21.56 49.27
N SER A 19 16.78 -20.86 48.30
CA SER A 19 16.16 -19.54 48.50
C SER A 19 15.05 -19.51 49.56
N PHE A 20 14.55 -20.68 50.00
CA PHE A 20 13.56 -20.84 51.06
C PHE A 20 14.14 -21.31 52.38
N LYS A 21 15.44 -21.46 52.46
CA LYS A 21 16.12 -21.75 53.73
C LYS A 21 16.36 -20.46 54.51
N GLY A 22 15.99 -20.46 55.77
CA GLY A 22 16.40 -19.41 56.73
C GLY A 22 17.87 -19.53 57.11
N GLU A 23 18.40 -18.51 57.79
CA GLU A 23 19.79 -18.50 58.28
C GLU A 23 20.07 -19.62 59.27
N ASP A 24 19.05 -20.14 59.93
CA ASP A 24 19.10 -21.26 60.86
C ASP A 24 19.01 -22.65 60.20
N GLY A 25 18.97 -22.70 58.87
CA GLY A 25 18.78 -23.93 58.10
C GLY A 25 17.34 -24.46 58.05
N SER A 26 16.39 -23.80 58.72
CA SER A 26 14.99 -24.13 58.67
C SER A 26 14.38 -23.64 57.32
N TYR A 27 13.29 -24.30 56.88
CA TYR A 27 12.56 -23.88 55.68
C TYR A 27 11.51 -22.84 56.05
N ASP A 28 11.51 -21.71 55.33
CA ASP A 28 10.46 -20.71 55.40
C ASP A 28 9.23 -21.21 54.65
N THR A 29 8.41 -21.97 55.36
CA THR A 29 7.18 -22.55 54.84
C THR A 29 6.16 -21.47 54.45
N THR A 30 6.21 -20.30 55.09
CA THR A 30 5.30 -19.18 54.78
C THR A 30 5.64 -18.55 53.43
N LYS A 31 6.93 -18.29 53.19
CA LYS A 31 7.46 -17.77 51.95
C LYS A 31 7.23 -18.77 50.79
N PHE A 32 7.48 -20.05 51.04
CA PHE A 32 7.23 -21.10 50.08
C PHE A 32 5.73 -21.17 49.68
N ARG A 33 4.84 -21.14 50.67
CA ARG A 33 3.39 -21.15 50.42
C ARG A 33 2.94 -19.94 49.66
N ALA A 34 3.41 -18.75 49.96
CA ALA A 34 3.08 -17.53 49.25
C ALA A 34 3.48 -17.60 47.76
N GLN A 35 4.71 -18.07 47.48
CA GLN A 35 5.15 -18.23 46.10
C GLN A 35 4.43 -19.35 45.36
N PHE A 36 4.07 -20.42 46.05
CA PHE A 36 3.27 -21.50 45.46
C PHE A 36 1.85 -21.03 45.10
N ASP A 37 1.23 -20.27 46.01
CA ASP A 37 -0.09 -19.68 45.76
C ASP A 37 -0.05 -18.68 44.61
N GLU A 38 1.03 -17.90 44.50
CA GLU A 38 1.24 -16.98 43.34
C GLU A 38 1.42 -17.75 42.05
N LEU A 39 2.24 -18.80 42.01
CA LEU A 39 2.41 -19.66 40.83
C LEU A 39 1.11 -20.36 40.45
N LEU A 40 0.35 -20.83 41.44
CA LEU A 40 -0.97 -21.46 41.18
C LEU A 40 -1.94 -20.46 40.57
N SER A 41 -1.96 -19.23 41.11
CA SER A 41 -2.78 -18.14 40.56
C SER A 41 -2.36 -17.81 39.12
N PHE A 42 -1.08 -17.72 38.85
CA PHE A 42 -0.54 -17.51 37.48
C PHE A 42 -0.95 -18.64 36.53
N LYS A 43 -0.86 -19.90 37.01
CA LYS A 43 -1.26 -21.05 36.22
C LYS A 43 -2.75 -21.01 35.89
N LEU A 44 -3.59 -20.74 36.89
CA LEU A 44 -5.05 -20.64 36.67
C LEU A 44 -5.40 -19.55 35.66
N GLN A 45 -4.78 -18.36 35.77
CA GLN A 45 -4.96 -17.28 34.81
C GLN A 45 -4.48 -17.66 33.39
N ALA A 46 -3.36 -18.38 33.30
CA ALA A 46 -2.86 -18.87 32.01
C ALA A 46 -3.80 -19.92 31.41
N ASP A 47 -4.29 -20.87 32.19
CA ASP A 47 -5.23 -21.89 31.78
C ASP A 47 -6.57 -21.25 31.33
N GLU A 48 -7.08 -20.25 32.05
CA GLU A 48 -8.26 -19.48 31.64
C GLU A 48 -8.04 -18.74 30.33
N ARG A 49 -6.89 -18.08 30.13
CA ARG A 49 -6.54 -17.41 28.87
C ARG A 49 -6.48 -18.40 27.71
N VAL A 50 -5.83 -19.53 27.91
CA VAL A 50 -5.74 -20.59 26.89
C VAL A 50 -7.14 -21.16 26.57
N ALA A 51 -7.97 -21.35 27.59
CA ALA A 51 -9.34 -21.84 27.37
C ALA A 51 -10.23 -20.82 26.64
N ALA A 52 -9.96 -19.53 26.79
CA ALA A 52 -10.68 -18.46 26.12
C ALA A 52 -10.24 -18.24 24.65
N LEU A 53 -9.10 -18.84 24.24
CA LEU A 53 -8.63 -18.71 22.87
C LEU A 53 -9.57 -19.40 21.88
N PRO A 54 -9.78 -18.83 20.70
CA PRO A 54 -10.58 -19.43 19.65
C PRO A 54 -10.07 -20.81 19.25
N LYS A 55 -11.01 -21.66 18.88
CA LYS A 55 -10.71 -23.01 18.35
C LYS A 55 -10.82 -23.07 16.82
N GLU A 56 -11.33 -21.99 16.21
CA GLU A 56 -11.59 -21.92 14.78
C GLU A 56 -11.02 -20.63 14.20
N ALA A 57 -10.47 -20.70 12.99
CA ALA A 57 -9.90 -19.58 12.27
C ALA A 57 -10.93 -18.46 12.00
N SER A 58 -12.20 -18.83 11.82
CA SER A 58 -13.31 -17.89 11.60
C SER A 58 -13.56 -16.89 12.74
N ALA A 59 -13.06 -17.17 13.93
CA ALA A 59 -13.14 -16.24 15.06
C ALA A 59 -12.19 -15.03 14.92
N TYR A 60 -11.21 -15.12 14.03
CA TYR A 60 -10.30 -14.01 13.70
C TYR A 60 -10.92 -13.16 12.59
N ALA A 61 -11.83 -12.26 12.95
CA ALA A 61 -12.53 -11.42 11.97
C ALA A 61 -11.58 -10.43 11.29
N TRP A 62 -11.55 -10.44 9.95
CA TRP A 62 -10.87 -9.44 9.13
C TRP A 62 -11.76 -8.20 9.05
N ALA A 63 -11.80 -7.41 10.12
CA ALA A 63 -12.65 -6.25 10.26
C ALA A 63 -11.95 -5.16 11.06
N LEU A 64 -12.32 -3.92 10.81
CA LEU A 64 -11.83 -2.81 11.62
C LEU A 64 -12.39 -2.90 13.04
N PRO A 65 -11.57 -2.69 14.08
CA PRO A 65 -12.05 -2.65 15.45
C PRO A 65 -12.94 -1.44 15.68
N GLU A 66 -13.80 -1.53 16.66
CA GLU A 66 -14.59 -0.40 17.15
C GLU A 66 -13.63 0.73 17.60
N GLY A 67 -13.92 1.95 17.18
CA GLY A 67 -13.05 3.10 17.48
C GLY A 67 -11.76 3.14 16.65
N HIS A 68 -11.72 2.51 15.48
CA HIS A 68 -10.60 2.63 14.54
C HIS A 68 -10.20 4.09 14.32
N VAL A 69 -8.91 4.37 14.45
CA VAL A 69 -8.34 5.71 14.26
C VAL A 69 -7.70 5.80 12.88
N PHE A 70 -8.18 6.74 12.10
CA PHE A 70 -7.64 7.02 10.76
C PHE A 70 -6.30 7.77 10.84
N PRO A 71 -5.49 7.74 9.75
CA PRO A 71 -4.26 8.50 9.69
C PRO A 71 -4.50 10.00 9.89
N GLU A 72 -3.54 10.67 10.53
CA GLU A 72 -3.58 12.12 10.71
C GLU A 72 -3.73 12.84 9.36
N GLY A 73 -4.64 13.80 9.29
CA GLY A 73 -4.93 14.55 8.06
C GLY A 73 -5.89 13.86 7.10
N PHE A 74 -6.37 12.63 7.42
CA PHE A 74 -7.39 11.98 6.62
C PHE A 74 -8.78 12.44 7.07
N ASP A 75 -9.48 13.16 6.21
CA ASP A 75 -10.85 13.64 6.47
C ASP A 75 -11.86 12.63 5.90
N VAL A 76 -12.42 11.80 6.78
CA VAL A 76 -13.41 10.77 6.42
C VAL A 76 -14.69 11.39 5.89
N GLU A 77 -15.12 12.56 6.43
CA GLU A 77 -16.38 13.21 6.05
C GLU A 77 -16.26 13.88 4.66
N ALA A 78 -15.08 14.39 4.34
CA ALA A 78 -14.80 14.97 3.03
C ALA A 78 -14.62 13.92 1.93
N MET A 79 -14.26 12.67 2.31
CA MET A 79 -14.06 11.59 1.34
C MET A 79 -15.39 11.02 0.91
N LYS A 80 -15.59 11.05 -0.40
CA LYS A 80 -16.73 10.42 -1.06
C LYS A 80 -16.25 9.38 -2.03
N THR A 81 -16.95 8.27 -2.09
CA THR A 81 -16.75 7.20 -3.07
C THR A 81 -17.95 7.12 -4.00
N LYS A 82 -17.83 6.39 -5.09
CA LYS A 82 -18.96 6.10 -5.96
C LYS A 82 -19.44 4.68 -5.74
N ASP A 83 -20.75 4.51 -5.64
CA ASP A 83 -21.36 3.19 -5.63
C ASP A 83 -21.33 2.55 -7.05
N GLU A 84 -21.85 1.33 -7.18
CA GLU A 84 -21.92 0.62 -8.45
C GLU A 84 -22.78 1.34 -9.50
N GLN A 85 -23.69 2.21 -9.07
CA GLN A 85 -24.56 3.02 -9.91
C GLN A 85 -23.93 4.38 -10.26
N GLY A 86 -22.76 4.70 -9.68
CA GLY A 86 -22.02 5.94 -9.90
C GLY A 86 -22.45 7.12 -9.02
N ASN A 87 -23.34 6.88 -8.02
CA ASN A 87 -23.73 7.91 -7.06
C ASN A 87 -22.65 8.14 -6.00
N GLU A 88 -22.51 9.37 -5.55
CA GLU A 88 -21.61 9.69 -4.44
C GLU A 88 -22.18 9.16 -3.12
N VAL A 89 -21.39 8.33 -2.44
CA VAL A 89 -21.69 7.78 -1.12
C VAL A 89 -20.57 8.13 -0.15
N ALA A 90 -20.89 8.12 1.15
CA ALA A 90 -19.88 8.29 2.19
C ALA A 90 -18.80 7.20 2.08
N PHE A 91 -17.57 7.58 2.39
CA PHE A 91 -16.46 6.65 2.43
C PHE A 91 -16.67 5.60 3.54
N ASP A 92 -16.51 4.34 3.19
CA ASP A 92 -16.59 3.21 4.11
C ASP A 92 -15.26 2.43 4.08
N ALA A 93 -14.47 2.61 5.12
CA ALA A 93 -13.16 1.98 5.24
C ALA A 93 -13.25 0.44 5.33
N ALA A 94 -14.37 -0.11 5.79
CA ALA A 94 -14.57 -1.55 5.86
C ALA A 94 -14.57 -2.19 4.46
N LYS A 95 -14.98 -1.44 3.43
CA LYS A 95 -14.95 -1.90 2.03
C LYS A 95 -13.54 -2.02 1.44
N MET A 96 -12.53 -1.47 2.10
CA MET A 96 -11.13 -1.65 1.71
C MET A 96 -10.59 -3.02 2.12
N LEU A 97 -11.30 -3.73 3.00
CA LEU A 97 -10.92 -5.06 3.48
C LEU A 97 -11.57 -6.12 2.59
N ASP A 98 -10.79 -6.70 1.69
CA ASP A 98 -11.24 -7.82 0.88
C ASP A 98 -11.35 -9.08 1.75
N GLN A 99 -12.58 -9.53 1.98
CA GLN A 99 -12.87 -10.74 2.77
C GLN A 99 -12.55 -12.02 2.00
N THR A 100 -12.32 -11.92 0.70
CA THR A 100 -12.07 -13.06 -0.18
C THR A 100 -10.58 -13.23 -0.50
N ASP A 101 -9.74 -12.33 0.01
CA ASP A 101 -8.29 -12.40 -0.16
C ASP A 101 -7.76 -13.70 0.47
N PRO A 102 -7.10 -14.57 -0.28
CA PRO A 102 -6.55 -15.83 0.23
C PRO A 102 -5.53 -15.62 1.35
N ASP A 103 -4.81 -14.50 1.36
CA ASP A 103 -3.83 -14.18 2.40
C ASP A 103 -4.51 -13.98 3.77
N VAL A 104 -5.76 -13.52 3.78
CA VAL A 104 -6.56 -13.39 5.01
C VAL A 104 -6.76 -14.75 5.68
N ALA A 105 -7.16 -15.76 4.91
CA ALA A 105 -7.35 -17.12 5.43
C ALA A 105 -6.04 -17.73 5.94
N GLU A 106 -4.92 -17.46 5.27
CA GLU A 106 -3.60 -17.90 5.72
C GLU A 106 -3.22 -17.24 7.05
N ILE A 107 -3.38 -15.92 7.17
CA ILE A 107 -3.12 -15.16 8.40
C ILE A 107 -3.98 -15.69 9.55
N GLN A 108 -5.29 -15.89 9.33
CA GLN A 108 -6.18 -16.47 10.33
C GLN A 108 -5.69 -17.84 10.82
N GLY A 109 -5.23 -18.69 9.91
CA GLY A 109 -4.67 -20.00 10.24
C GLY A 109 -3.37 -19.90 11.05
N ILE A 110 -2.50 -18.94 10.77
CA ILE A 110 -1.28 -18.67 11.52
C ILE A 110 -1.61 -18.18 12.93
N LEU A 111 -2.53 -17.21 13.07
CA LEU A 111 -2.92 -16.65 14.37
C LEU A 111 -3.58 -17.71 15.26
N LEU A 112 -4.43 -18.55 14.67
CA LEU A 112 -5.04 -19.68 15.39
C LEU A 112 -3.98 -20.66 15.93
N LYS A 113 -3.01 -21.05 15.09
CA LYS A 113 -1.91 -21.96 15.49
C LYS A 113 -1.01 -21.33 16.56
N ALA A 114 -0.81 -20.02 16.48
CA ALA A 114 -0.02 -19.28 17.46
C ALA A 114 -0.75 -19.05 18.80
N GLY A 115 -2.06 -19.30 18.85
CA GLY A 115 -2.86 -19.10 20.05
C GLY A 115 -2.88 -17.64 20.52
N VAL A 116 -3.01 -16.70 19.59
CA VAL A 116 -3.05 -15.28 19.90
C VAL A 116 -4.49 -14.76 20.05
N ASP A 117 -4.63 -13.62 20.71
CA ASP A 117 -5.91 -12.95 20.88
C ASP A 117 -6.51 -12.56 19.52
N PRO A 118 -7.80 -12.88 19.24
CA PRO A 118 -8.48 -12.48 18.02
C PRO A 118 -8.47 -10.97 17.73
N ALA A 119 -8.42 -10.13 18.75
CA ALA A 119 -8.32 -8.68 18.61
C ALA A 119 -7.09 -8.26 17.78
N LEU A 120 -6.04 -9.08 17.74
CA LEU A 120 -4.86 -8.81 16.92
C LEU A 120 -5.21 -8.76 15.43
N MET A 121 -6.15 -9.56 14.95
CA MET A 121 -6.60 -9.53 13.56
C MET A 121 -7.21 -8.18 13.19
N GLY A 122 -8.03 -7.60 14.07
CA GLY A 122 -8.56 -6.25 13.89
C GLY A 122 -7.48 -5.17 13.89
N GLN A 123 -6.44 -5.33 14.71
CA GLN A 123 -5.29 -4.41 14.69
C GLN A 123 -4.51 -4.51 13.38
N LEU A 124 -4.30 -5.70 12.85
CA LEU A 124 -3.69 -5.91 11.53
C LEU A 124 -4.54 -5.29 10.43
N ALA A 125 -5.86 -5.47 10.45
CA ALA A 125 -6.78 -4.82 9.52
C ALA A 125 -6.67 -3.28 9.58
N SER A 126 -6.56 -2.72 10.79
CA SER A 126 -6.34 -1.27 10.99
C SER A 126 -5.03 -0.79 10.37
N VAL A 127 -3.94 -1.52 10.59
CA VAL A 127 -2.63 -1.18 10.01
C VAL A 127 -2.69 -1.23 8.49
N TRP A 128 -3.34 -2.24 7.94
CA TRP A 128 -3.50 -2.42 6.50
C TRP A 128 -4.27 -1.26 5.87
N VAL A 129 -5.46 -0.96 6.39
CA VAL A 129 -6.28 0.15 5.91
C VAL A 129 -5.53 1.48 6.04
N ASN A 130 -4.90 1.74 7.18
CA ASN A 130 -4.14 2.98 7.39
C ASN A 130 -2.93 3.12 6.46
N ARG A 131 -2.27 2.01 6.10
CA ARG A 131 -1.20 2.00 5.11
C ARG A 131 -1.72 2.43 3.74
N ASP A 132 -2.83 1.83 3.32
CA ASP A 132 -3.41 2.11 2.00
C ASP A 132 -3.96 3.54 1.93
N LEU A 133 -4.59 4.03 2.99
CA LEU A 133 -5.04 5.43 3.08
C LEU A 133 -3.87 6.42 3.01
N ARG A 134 -2.75 6.15 3.69
CA ARG A 134 -1.54 6.97 3.55
C ARG A 134 -1.04 6.97 2.11
N GLY A 135 -1.04 5.82 1.44
CA GLY A 135 -0.70 5.73 0.02
C GLY A 135 -1.57 6.61 -0.86
N VAL A 136 -2.89 6.63 -0.61
CA VAL A 136 -3.83 7.52 -1.32
C VAL A 136 -3.53 8.99 -1.04
N MET A 137 -3.29 9.36 0.22
CA MET A 137 -2.94 10.74 0.60
C MET A 137 -1.64 11.20 -0.05
N ASP A 138 -0.62 10.35 -0.06
CA ASP A 138 0.67 10.65 -0.69
C ASP A 138 0.53 10.79 -2.21
N ALA A 139 -0.28 9.95 -2.83
CA ALA A 139 -0.59 10.07 -4.25
C ALA A 139 -1.32 11.38 -4.57
N GLN A 140 -2.33 11.77 -3.77
CA GLN A 140 -3.04 13.03 -3.92
C GLN A 140 -2.10 14.23 -3.76
N LYS A 141 -1.21 14.20 -2.75
CA LYS A 141 -0.20 15.24 -2.53
C LYS A 141 0.77 15.33 -3.70
N THR A 142 1.19 14.19 -4.24
CA THR A 142 2.06 14.13 -5.43
C THR A 142 1.36 14.78 -6.63
N VAL A 143 0.11 14.39 -6.91
CA VAL A 143 -0.67 15.00 -8.00
C VAL A 143 -0.83 16.51 -7.80
N ALA A 144 -1.14 16.97 -6.59
CA ALA A 144 -1.26 18.40 -6.29
C ALA A 144 0.06 19.14 -6.54
N ASN A 145 1.21 18.58 -6.13
CA ASN A 145 2.53 19.15 -6.36
C ASN A 145 2.87 19.22 -7.86
N GLU A 146 2.61 18.15 -8.61
CA GLU A 146 2.83 18.11 -10.05
C GLU A 146 1.93 19.12 -10.79
N MET A 147 0.67 19.24 -10.38
CA MET A 147 -0.24 20.25 -10.92
C MET A 147 0.27 21.67 -10.61
N ALA A 148 0.71 21.94 -9.38
CA ALA A 148 1.27 23.23 -8.99
C ALA A 148 2.56 23.55 -9.78
N ALA A 149 3.37 22.56 -10.09
CA ALA A 149 4.57 22.71 -10.94
C ALA A 149 4.23 23.11 -12.38
N LEU A 150 3.05 22.76 -12.89
CA LEU A 150 2.55 23.19 -14.20
C LEU A 150 1.99 24.63 -14.21
N GLY A 151 1.76 25.22 -13.05
CA GLY A 151 1.17 26.54 -12.84
C GLY A 151 -0.01 26.49 -11.87
N ASN A 152 -0.89 27.51 -11.90
CA ASN A 152 -2.14 27.41 -11.16
C ASN A 152 -3.06 26.35 -11.79
N GLU A 153 -4.12 25.95 -11.08
CA GLU A 153 -5.02 24.86 -11.50
C GLU A 153 -5.57 25.05 -12.92
N ALA A 154 -5.98 26.25 -13.26
CA ALA A 154 -6.53 26.56 -14.58
C ALA A 154 -5.44 26.44 -15.68
N GLN A 155 -4.22 26.88 -15.38
CA GLN A 155 -3.09 26.75 -16.29
C GLN A 155 -2.68 25.29 -16.47
N ALA A 156 -2.58 24.53 -15.40
CA ALA A 156 -2.24 23.11 -15.44
C ALA A 156 -3.25 22.32 -16.28
N LYS A 157 -4.56 22.51 -16.01
CA LYS A 157 -5.63 21.89 -16.82
C LYS A 157 -5.54 22.28 -18.30
N SER A 158 -5.36 23.58 -18.60
CA SER A 158 -5.25 24.06 -19.98
C SER A 158 -4.05 23.46 -20.72
N ARG A 159 -2.92 23.28 -20.04
CA ARG A 159 -1.72 22.65 -20.62
C ARG A 159 -1.94 21.18 -20.92
N ILE A 160 -2.51 20.42 -19.96
CA ILE A 160 -2.85 19.00 -20.13
C ILE A 160 -3.85 18.82 -21.28
N ASP A 161 -4.90 19.64 -21.33
CA ASP A 161 -5.90 19.61 -22.41
C ASP A 161 -5.29 19.93 -23.77
N THR A 162 -4.32 20.82 -23.81
CA THR A 162 -3.61 21.16 -25.06
C THR A 162 -2.77 19.98 -25.54
N VAL A 163 -2.04 19.33 -24.65
CA VAL A 163 -1.27 18.11 -24.95
C VAL A 163 -2.22 17.00 -25.40
N ASN A 164 -3.31 16.76 -24.68
CA ASN A 164 -4.29 15.73 -25.03
C ASN A 164 -4.86 15.95 -26.45
N ARG A 165 -5.32 17.16 -26.74
CA ARG A 165 -5.85 17.49 -28.10
C ARG A 165 -4.80 17.31 -29.19
N ALA A 166 -3.56 17.71 -28.90
CA ALA A 166 -2.49 17.61 -29.88
C ALA A 166 -2.08 16.15 -30.16
N LEU A 167 -2.05 15.31 -29.14
CA LEU A 167 -1.78 13.87 -29.28
C LEU A 167 -2.93 13.17 -30.01
N SER A 168 -4.17 13.43 -29.61
CA SER A 168 -5.36 12.83 -30.22
C SER A 168 -5.53 13.21 -31.71
N ALA A 169 -5.02 14.39 -32.10
CA ALA A 169 -5.04 14.82 -33.50
C ALA A 169 -3.94 14.16 -34.37
N ARG A 170 -2.91 13.57 -33.77
CA ARG A 170 -1.72 13.09 -34.49
C ARG A 170 -1.55 11.58 -34.46
N MET A 171 -2.25 10.88 -33.58
CA MET A 171 -2.12 9.44 -33.42
C MET A 171 -3.46 8.76 -33.09
N PRO A 172 -3.60 7.46 -33.37
CA PRO A 172 -4.78 6.68 -33.02
C PRO A 172 -5.08 6.75 -31.51
N LYS A 173 -6.36 6.67 -31.14
CA LYS A 173 -6.82 6.81 -29.75
C LYS A 173 -6.04 5.91 -28.75
N ALA A 174 -5.84 4.64 -29.09
CA ALA A 174 -5.12 3.71 -28.21
C ALA A 174 -3.68 4.16 -27.92
N GLN A 175 -2.98 4.73 -28.91
CA GLN A 175 -1.63 5.25 -28.73
C GLN A 175 -1.61 6.56 -27.95
N SER A 176 -2.57 7.45 -28.26
CA SER A 176 -2.76 8.70 -27.51
C SER A 176 -3.02 8.41 -26.02
N ASP A 177 -3.96 7.50 -25.73
CA ASP A 177 -4.29 7.11 -24.37
C ASP A 177 -3.06 6.50 -23.65
N ALA A 178 -2.27 5.66 -24.32
CA ALA A 178 -1.05 5.08 -23.74
C ALA A 178 -0.01 6.14 -23.39
N VAL A 179 0.21 7.13 -24.27
CA VAL A 179 1.11 8.25 -23.99
C VAL A 179 0.59 9.10 -22.83
N LEU A 180 -0.70 9.46 -22.84
CA LEU A 180 -1.33 10.25 -21.79
C LEU A 180 -1.23 9.57 -20.42
N ASN A 181 -1.47 8.27 -20.35
CA ASN A 181 -1.34 7.50 -19.12
C ASN A 181 0.11 7.41 -18.61
N SER A 182 1.10 7.64 -19.46
CA SER A 182 2.51 7.70 -19.07
C SER A 182 2.94 9.09 -18.55
N LEU A 183 2.12 10.13 -18.75
CA LEU A 183 2.41 11.50 -18.31
C LEU A 183 2.06 11.69 -16.83
N THR A 184 2.89 11.13 -15.96
CA THR A 184 2.70 11.15 -14.50
C THR A 184 3.38 12.32 -13.79
N SER A 185 4.10 13.20 -14.55
CA SER A 185 4.82 14.33 -13.96
C SER A 185 4.72 15.61 -14.81
N ALA A 186 4.91 16.75 -14.18
CA ALA A 186 4.96 18.05 -14.84
C ALA A 186 6.06 18.12 -15.91
N ASP A 187 7.18 17.48 -15.65
CA ASP A 187 8.30 17.46 -16.60
C ASP A 187 7.97 16.62 -17.84
N ALA A 188 7.24 15.52 -17.69
CA ALA A 188 6.76 14.74 -18.82
C ALA A 188 5.81 15.57 -19.71
N VAL A 189 4.89 16.32 -19.10
CA VAL A 189 4.00 17.24 -19.83
C VAL A 189 4.80 18.31 -20.57
N ARG A 190 5.77 18.96 -19.91
CA ARG A 190 6.67 19.96 -20.53
C ARG A 190 7.48 19.37 -21.68
N GLY A 191 7.97 18.14 -21.52
CA GLY A 191 8.70 17.42 -22.56
C GLY A 191 7.87 17.21 -23.81
N ILE A 192 6.63 16.74 -23.68
CA ILE A 192 5.71 16.60 -24.80
C ILE A 192 5.36 17.95 -25.43
N GLU A 193 5.09 18.99 -24.63
CA GLU A 193 4.87 20.34 -25.17
C GLU A 193 6.06 20.83 -26.03
N ALA A 194 7.28 20.59 -25.58
CA ALA A 194 8.48 20.95 -26.32
C ALA A 194 8.59 20.18 -27.66
N LEU A 195 8.32 18.87 -27.64
CA LEU A 195 8.27 18.03 -28.85
C LEU A 195 7.20 18.52 -29.83
N LEU A 196 6.02 18.83 -29.33
CA LEU A 196 4.92 19.32 -30.17
C LEU A 196 5.25 20.68 -30.81
N LYS A 197 5.93 21.57 -30.10
CA LYS A 197 6.41 22.87 -30.63
C LYS A 197 7.50 22.68 -31.69
N SER A 198 8.47 21.79 -31.46
CA SER A 198 9.56 21.54 -32.40
C SER A 198 9.05 20.96 -33.73
N THR A 199 8.10 20.02 -33.68
CA THR A 199 7.51 19.44 -34.88
C THR A 199 6.66 20.43 -35.68
N THR A 200 6.04 21.43 -35.04
CA THR A 200 5.30 22.52 -35.74
C THR A 200 6.26 23.51 -36.39
N ALA A 201 7.40 23.78 -35.77
CA ALA A 201 8.42 24.67 -36.34
C ALA A 201 9.08 24.09 -37.61
N THR A 202 9.26 22.75 -37.65
CA THR A 202 9.87 22.08 -38.82
C THR A 202 8.93 22.05 -40.03
N THR A 203 7.60 22.09 -39.81
CA THR A 203 6.61 22.16 -40.92
C THR A 203 6.42 23.59 -41.46
N ALA A 204 6.91 24.63 -40.75
CA ALA A 204 6.78 26.03 -41.15
C ALA A 204 7.92 26.52 -42.03
N THR A 205 8.96 25.71 -42.25
CA THR A 205 9.98 26.03 -43.24
C THR A 205 9.40 25.65 -44.61
N ALA A 206 8.62 26.58 -45.19
CA ALA A 206 8.23 26.45 -46.60
C ALA A 206 9.53 26.19 -47.40
N PRO A 207 9.51 25.26 -48.36
CA PRO A 207 10.67 25.02 -49.18
C PRO A 207 11.08 26.35 -49.79
N GLN A 208 12.28 26.83 -49.42
CA GLN A 208 12.87 28.03 -50.00
C GLN A 208 12.79 27.82 -51.54
N LYS A 209 12.05 28.67 -52.25
CA LYS A 209 12.03 28.66 -53.70
C LYS A 209 13.44 28.91 -54.13
N VAL A 210 14.15 27.86 -54.51
CA VAL A 210 15.48 28.00 -55.14
C VAL A 210 15.27 28.76 -56.44
N ASP A 211 15.91 29.90 -56.57
CA ASP A 211 15.89 30.67 -57.79
C ASP A 211 16.58 29.86 -58.89
N THR A 212 15.83 29.30 -59.79
CA THR A 212 16.33 28.46 -60.88
C THR A 212 16.62 29.27 -62.16
N SER A 213 16.50 30.60 -62.11
CA SER A 213 16.60 31.46 -63.30
C SER A 213 17.97 31.37 -64.00
N ASN A 214 19.02 31.14 -63.22
CA ASN A 214 20.41 31.07 -63.71
C ASN A 214 20.97 29.64 -63.77
N MET A 215 20.18 28.63 -63.51
CA MET A 215 20.61 27.23 -63.57
C MET A 215 20.56 26.67 -65.01
N ASN A 216 21.62 25.91 -65.34
CA ASN A 216 21.60 25.17 -66.62
C ASN A 216 20.63 24.00 -66.59
N PRO A 217 20.26 23.40 -67.76
CA PRO A 217 19.27 22.33 -67.81
C PRO A 217 19.59 21.11 -66.96
N GLU A 218 20.86 20.73 -66.79
CA GLU A 218 21.33 19.59 -66.03
C GLU A 218 21.15 19.84 -64.52
N GLU A 219 21.49 21.03 -64.06
CA GLU A 219 21.29 21.44 -62.64
C GLU A 219 19.81 21.45 -62.24
N LYS A 220 18.92 21.87 -63.16
CA LYS A 220 17.48 21.85 -62.93
C LYS A 220 16.94 20.41 -62.79
N ILE A 221 17.46 19.46 -63.56
CA ILE A 221 17.11 18.05 -63.47
C ILE A 221 17.59 17.46 -62.15
N LEU A 222 18.84 17.73 -61.75
CA LEU A 222 19.42 17.27 -60.46
C LEU A 222 18.62 17.79 -59.26
N LEU A 223 18.28 19.08 -59.26
CA LEU A 223 17.46 19.68 -58.23
C LEU A 223 16.06 19.05 -58.15
N GLY A 224 15.45 18.73 -59.28
CA GLY A 224 14.16 18.09 -59.37
C GLY A 224 14.18 16.64 -58.81
N LEU A 225 15.29 15.92 -59.01
CA LEU A 225 15.48 14.59 -58.49
C LEU A 225 15.68 14.63 -56.96
N GLN A 226 16.52 15.55 -56.44
CA GLN A 226 16.75 15.75 -55.00
C GLN A 226 15.44 16.13 -54.26
N GLN A 227 14.63 17.01 -54.81
CA GLN A 227 13.34 17.38 -54.23
C GLN A 227 12.33 16.22 -54.24
N ARG A 228 12.47 15.30 -55.19
CA ARG A 228 11.61 14.09 -55.25
C ARG A 228 11.99 13.05 -54.25
N GLU A 229 13.26 12.89 -53.93
CA GLU A 229 13.76 12.02 -52.86
C GLU A 229 13.37 12.55 -51.47
N LEU A 230 13.53 13.85 -51.22
CA LEU A 230 13.11 14.49 -49.97
C LEU A 230 11.59 14.42 -49.69
N ARG A 231 10.77 14.24 -50.73
CA ARG A 231 9.30 14.01 -50.56
C ARG A 231 8.92 12.53 -50.33
N ARG A 232 9.88 11.59 -50.50
CA ARG A 232 9.65 10.15 -50.33
C ARG A 232 10.21 9.63 -49.00
N ALA A 233 11.04 10.39 -48.29
CA ALA A 233 11.54 10.15 -46.94
C ALA A 233 10.61 10.77 -45.88
#